data_9daf4c7f91dd862e3bd24a87e212aea8
#
_entry.id   9daf4c7f91dd862e3bd24a87e212aea8
#
_cell.length_a   1.000
_cell.length_b   1.000
_cell.length_c   1.000
_cell.angle_alpha   90.00
_cell.angle_beta   90.00
_cell.angle_gamma   90.00
#
_symmetry.space_group_name_H-M   'P 1'
#
loop_
_entity.id
_entity.type
_entity.pdbx_description
1 polymer ?
#
loop_
_entity_poly.entity_id
_entity_poly.type
_entity_poly.pdbx_seq_one_letter_code
_entity_poly.pdbx_strand_id
1 'polypeptide(L)'
;MPQYVHTNNSSFAIPYNGSWAHLSYFLSAGHTTRKWVRDGGFDILHLHEPETPSLSHKPLVMHDAPPMVATFHASIEPYPRALRLFTRYLRKYLSPLREAIFVSESAQKTAEHYLPQQVGIQTIPNGIECDFYRRAEPNPQWRGNPEAPTIGFLGRMGEERKGFTVFAQAAKIVHEAFPSARFLVAGDGQEDGEKTLDAIGADKGLRERFEFLGRVSDADKARFYRSLSMYVAPQTGGESFGIVLAEAMAAGCPVIASDLDAFRAVTEEGSSAALFVNRDANDCARRMTELIEDPARRQSLSQAGSIRSRSFDWNTVVDEVLEVYAKALS
;
A
#
# COMPACT_ATOMS: atom_id res chain seq x y z
N MET A 1 13.94 -2.75 -21.75
CA MET A 1 12.78 -3.50 -21.23
C MET A 1 13.05 -4.98 -21.46
N PRO A 2 12.80 -5.87 -20.50
CA PRO A 2 12.96 -7.31 -20.72
C PRO A 2 12.12 -7.79 -21.91
N GLN A 3 12.59 -8.80 -22.64
CA GLN A 3 11.91 -9.29 -23.86
C GLN A 3 10.51 -9.85 -23.63
N TYR A 4 10.21 -10.27 -22.38
CA TYR A 4 8.90 -10.78 -21.97
C TYR A 4 7.91 -9.67 -21.54
N VAL A 5 8.32 -8.42 -21.48
CA VAL A 5 7.45 -7.28 -21.15
C VAL A 5 6.90 -6.65 -22.41
N HIS A 6 5.59 -6.70 -22.56
CA HIS A 6 4.86 -6.08 -23.66
C HIS A 6 4.06 -4.87 -23.18
N THR A 7 4.07 -3.80 -23.96
CA THR A 7 3.31 -2.58 -23.67
C THR A 7 2.70 -2.02 -24.94
N ASN A 8 1.57 -1.37 -24.84
CA ASN A 8 0.96 -0.66 -25.96
C ASN A 8 1.37 0.82 -26.05
N ASN A 9 2.25 1.29 -25.16
CA ASN A 9 2.78 2.66 -25.10
C ASN A 9 1.73 3.78 -25.09
N SER A 10 0.49 3.49 -24.71
CA SER A 10 -0.58 4.48 -24.63
C SER A 10 -1.39 4.33 -23.35
N SER A 11 -1.54 5.41 -22.61
CA SER A 11 -2.42 5.48 -21.46
C SER A 11 -2.97 6.91 -21.30
N PHE A 12 -4.10 7.03 -20.63
CA PHE A 12 -4.63 8.30 -20.17
C PHE A 12 -4.90 8.23 -18.68
N ALA A 13 -4.66 9.33 -17.99
CA ALA A 13 -4.85 9.40 -16.55
C ALA A 13 -6.29 9.86 -16.22
N ILE A 14 -6.92 9.17 -15.27
CA ILE A 14 -8.19 9.59 -14.67
C ILE A 14 -8.06 9.65 -13.16
N PRO A 15 -8.77 10.59 -12.49
CA PRO A 15 -8.85 10.59 -11.05
C PRO A 15 -9.67 9.36 -10.59
N TYR A 16 -9.09 8.58 -9.68
CA TYR A 16 -9.72 7.36 -9.16
C TYR A 16 -9.31 7.13 -7.70
N ASN A 17 -10.28 7.00 -6.82
CA ASN A 17 -10.09 6.71 -5.39
C ASN A 17 -9.02 7.60 -4.70
N GLY A 18 -9.06 8.93 -4.96
CA GLY A 18 -8.12 9.90 -4.39
C GLY A 18 -6.71 9.86 -4.99
N SER A 19 -6.52 9.18 -6.12
CA SER A 19 -5.26 9.09 -6.87
C SER A 19 -5.50 9.20 -8.38
N TRP A 20 -4.46 9.04 -9.19
CA TRP A 20 -4.54 9.01 -10.64
C TRP A 20 -4.34 7.58 -11.16
N ALA A 21 -5.36 7.03 -11.83
CA ALA A 21 -5.25 5.74 -12.51
C ALA A 21 -4.88 5.96 -13.99
N HIS A 22 -3.86 5.24 -14.46
CA HIS A 22 -3.46 5.25 -15.87
C HIS A 22 -4.14 4.10 -16.61
N LEU A 23 -5.14 4.43 -17.41
CA LEU A 23 -5.93 3.45 -18.17
C LEU A 23 -5.45 3.33 -19.61
N SER A 24 -5.50 2.13 -20.14
CA SER A 24 -5.17 1.83 -21.54
C SER A 24 -6.30 1.01 -22.17
N TYR A 25 -7.26 1.68 -22.81
CA TYR A 25 -8.49 1.05 -23.30
C TYR A 25 -8.80 1.28 -24.79
N PHE A 26 -7.93 1.92 -25.55
CA PHE A 26 -8.17 2.21 -26.95
C PHE A 26 -8.26 0.95 -27.84
N LEU A 27 -8.78 1.09 -29.07
CA LEU A 27 -8.94 -0.01 -30.02
C LEU A 27 -7.62 -0.74 -30.32
N SER A 28 -6.52 0.00 -30.41
CA SER A 28 -5.16 -0.56 -30.58
C SER A 28 -4.78 -1.48 -29.42
N ALA A 29 -5.12 -1.13 -28.19
CA ALA A 29 -4.88 -1.95 -26.99
C ALA A 29 -5.57 -3.32 -27.12
N GLY A 30 -6.82 -3.35 -27.58
CA GLY A 30 -7.54 -4.60 -27.78
C GLY A 30 -6.95 -5.51 -28.84
N HIS A 31 -6.41 -4.95 -29.94
CA HIS A 31 -5.74 -5.72 -30.98
C HIS A 31 -4.42 -6.30 -30.48
N THR A 32 -3.59 -5.46 -29.85
CA THR A 32 -2.30 -5.87 -29.29
C THR A 32 -2.46 -6.96 -28.23
N THR A 33 -3.41 -6.80 -27.31
CA THR A 33 -3.68 -7.81 -26.27
C THR A 33 -4.11 -9.15 -26.88
N ARG A 34 -5.06 -9.14 -27.85
CA ARG A 34 -5.51 -10.38 -28.50
C ARG A 34 -4.37 -11.09 -29.23
N LYS A 35 -3.55 -10.34 -29.97
CA LYS A 35 -2.39 -10.90 -30.65
C LYS A 35 -1.42 -11.52 -29.64
N TRP A 36 -1.09 -10.80 -28.58
CA TRP A 36 -0.19 -11.26 -27.53
C TRP A 36 -0.68 -12.53 -26.84
N VAL A 37 -1.97 -12.60 -26.51
CA VAL A 37 -2.57 -13.80 -25.89
C VAL A 37 -2.51 -15.00 -26.81
N ARG A 38 -2.85 -14.83 -28.10
CA ARG A 38 -2.84 -15.93 -29.09
C ARG A 38 -1.45 -16.42 -29.42
N ASP A 39 -0.50 -15.48 -29.59
CA ASP A 39 0.86 -15.82 -30.00
C ASP A 39 1.70 -16.34 -28.82
N GLY A 40 1.28 -16.06 -27.58
CA GLY A 40 2.05 -16.36 -26.37
C GLY A 40 1.99 -17.83 -25.93
N GLY A 41 0.98 -18.60 -26.36
CA GLY A 41 0.85 -20.02 -25.99
C GLY A 41 0.73 -20.24 -24.47
N PHE A 42 0.05 -19.34 -23.75
CA PHE A 42 -0.08 -19.37 -22.31
C PHE A 42 -1.03 -20.45 -21.83
N ASP A 43 -0.66 -21.18 -20.77
CA ASP A 43 -1.54 -22.15 -20.10
C ASP A 43 -2.60 -21.45 -19.24
N ILE A 44 -2.28 -20.25 -18.69
CA ILE A 44 -3.14 -19.46 -17.81
C ILE A 44 -2.86 -17.97 -18.01
N LEU A 45 -3.87 -17.14 -17.79
CA LEU A 45 -3.72 -15.69 -17.72
C LEU A 45 -4.03 -15.20 -16.30
N HIS A 46 -3.12 -14.42 -15.73
CA HIS A 46 -3.37 -13.71 -14.48
C HIS A 46 -3.62 -12.22 -14.77
N LEU A 47 -4.82 -11.77 -14.43
CA LEU A 47 -5.29 -10.40 -14.68
C LEU A 47 -5.23 -9.60 -13.38
N HIS A 48 -4.90 -8.31 -13.44
CA HIS A 48 -4.98 -7.40 -12.31
C HIS A 48 -6.04 -6.34 -12.58
N GLU A 49 -6.96 -6.13 -11.60
CA GLU A 49 -8.05 -5.15 -11.67
C GLU A 49 -8.86 -5.24 -12.99
N PRO A 50 -9.35 -6.43 -13.40
CA PRO A 50 -9.98 -6.60 -14.71
C PRO A 50 -11.37 -5.96 -14.80
N GLU A 51 -11.98 -5.54 -13.68
CA GLU A 51 -13.21 -4.76 -13.63
C GLU A 51 -13.00 -3.32 -14.12
N THR A 52 -11.77 -2.83 -14.06
CA THR A 52 -11.40 -1.51 -14.57
C THR A 52 -11.19 -1.55 -16.08
N PRO A 53 -11.77 -0.61 -16.88
CA PRO A 53 -11.56 -0.55 -18.33
C PRO A 53 -10.09 -0.31 -18.69
N SER A 54 -9.35 -1.39 -18.89
CA SER A 54 -7.90 -1.41 -19.12
C SER A 54 -7.49 -2.56 -20.03
N LEU A 55 -6.18 -2.82 -20.19
CA LEU A 55 -5.66 -4.00 -20.89
C LEU A 55 -6.17 -5.29 -20.27
N SER A 56 -6.21 -5.37 -18.94
CA SER A 56 -6.66 -6.54 -18.18
C SER A 56 -8.12 -6.93 -18.46
N HIS A 57 -8.93 -5.98 -18.92
CA HIS A 57 -10.33 -6.23 -19.31
C HIS A 57 -10.46 -6.96 -20.67
N LYS A 58 -9.47 -6.85 -21.55
CA LYS A 58 -9.57 -7.36 -22.93
C LYS A 58 -9.62 -8.88 -23.07
N PRO A 59 -8.87 -9.69 -22.29
CA PRO A 59 -8.95 -11.14 -22.36
C PRO A 59 -10.32 -11.70 -22.00
N LEU A 60 -11.08 -11.05 -21.14
CA LEU A 60 -12.41 -11.49 -20.68
C LEU A 60 -13.46 -11.62 -21.79
N VAL A 61 -13.24 -10.99 -22.93
CA VAL A 61 -14.15 -11.05 -24.11
C VAL A 61 -13.60 -11.91 -25.25
N MET A 62 -12.53 -12.66 -25.00
CA MET A 62 -11.96 -13.59 -25.97
C MET A 62 -12.54 -14.98 -25.74
N HIS A 63 -13.04 -15.63 -26.83
CA HIS A 63 -13.58 -16.98 -26.76
C HIS A 63 -12.50 -18.07 -26.69
N ASP A 64 -11.30 -17.73 -27.14
CA ASP A 64 -10.13 -18.59 -27.26
C ASP A 64 -9.02 -18.24 -26.22
N ALA A 65 -9.38 -17.52 -25.17
CA ALA A 65 -8.45 -17.25 -24.07
C ALA A 65 -8.25 -18.51 -23.20
N PRO A 66 -7.02 -18.72 -22.67
CA PRO A 66 -6.78 -19.76 -21.69
C PRO A 66 -7.54 -19.47 -20.36
N PRO A 67 -7.58 -20.42 -19.41
CA PRO A 67 -8.13 -20.16 -18.08
C PRO A 67 -7.62 -18.87 -17.46
N MET A 68 -8.48 -18.14 -16.75
CA MET A 68 -8.14 -16.82 -16.21
C MET A 68 -8.31 -16.78 -14.69
N VAL A 69 -7.29 -16.24 -14.03
CA VAL A 69 -7.29 -15.85 -12.62
C VAL A 69 -7.20 -14.33 -12.55
N ALA A 70 -7.82 -13.71 -11.55
CA ALA A 70 -7.72 -12.26 -11.37
C ALA A 70 -7.34 -11.89 -9.93
N THR A 71 -6.46 -10.88 -9.77
CA THR A 71 -6.20 -10.24 -8.48
C THR A 71 -6.87 -8.86 -8.41
N PHE A 72 -7.60 -8.64 -7.33
CA PHE A 72 -8.29 -7.40 -7.01
C PHE A 72 -7.59 -6.69 -5.85
N HIS A 73 -7.20 -5.45 -6.07
CA HIS A 73 -6.43 -4.64 -5.12
C HIS A 73 -7.25 -3.49 -4.51
N ALA A 74 -8.32 -3.06 -5.18
CA ALA A 74 -9.07 -1.87 -4.77
C ALA A 74 -9.97 -2.15 -3.57
N SER A 75 -9.89 -1.25 -2.58
CA SER A 75 -10.88 -1.11 -1.51
C SER A 75 -11.62 0.21 -1.69
N ILE A 76 -12.93 0.16 -1.85
CA ILE A 76 -13.79 1.33 -2.05
C ILE A 76 -14.94 1.26 -1.05
N GLU A 77 -14.79 1.97 0.04
CA GLU A 77 -15.83 2.05 1.08
C GLU A 77 -16.17 3.51 1.41
N PRO A 78 -17.45 3.88 1.40
CA PRO A 78 -18.61 3.09 0.94
C PRO A 78 -18.64 2.90 -0.58
N TYR A 79 -19.12 1.72 -1.04
CA TYR A 79 -19.20 1.43 -2.48
C TYR A 79 -20.16 2.41 -3.17
N PRO A 80 -19.72 3.17 -4.20
CA PRO A 80 -20.50 4.24 -4.81
C PRO A 80 -21.81 3.75 -5.45
N ARG A 81 -22.91 4.44 -5.16
CA ARG A 81 -24.24 4.10 -5.73
C ARG A 81 -24.22 4.07 -7.26
N ALA A 82 -23.49 4.97 -7.91
CA ALA A 82 -23.37 5.03 -9.37
C ALA A 82 -22.72 3.76 -9.95
N LEU A 83 -21.75 3.15 -9.25
CA LEU A 83 -21.08 1.92 -9.70
C LEU A 83 -22.01 0.71 -9.57
N ARG A 84 -23.01 0.73 -8.69
CA ARG A 84 -24.02 -0.34 -8.57
C ARG A 84 -24.82 -0.56 -9.86
N LEU A 85 -24.97 0.47 -10.70
CA LEU A 85 -25.63 0.35 -12.00
C LEU A 85 -24.85 -0.55 -12.97
N PHE A 86 -23.54 -0.64 -12.81
CA PHE A 86 -22.68 -1.47 -13.64
C PHE A 86 -22.51 -2.91 -13.13
N THR A 87 -23.03 -3.22 -11.96
CA THR A 87 -22.86 -4.54 -11.31
C THR A 87 -23.27 -5.70 -12.24
N ARG A 88 -24.42 -5.59 -12.91
CA ARG A 88 -24.90 -6.66 -13.82
C ARG A 88 -24.01 -6.81 -15.06
N TYR A 89 -23.49 -5.71 -15.56
CA TYR A 89 -22.53 -5.70 -16.66
C TYR A 89 -21.22 -6.36 -16.23
N LEU A 90 -20.64 -5.95 -15.10
CA LEU A 90 -19.40 -6.49 -14.58
C LEU A 90 -19.52 -7.98 -14.27
N ARG A 91 -20.61 -8.45 -13.64
CA ARG A 91 -20.83 -9.88 -13.41
C ARG A 91 -20.80 -10.70 -14.69
N LYS A 92 -21.41 -10.21 -15.76
CA LYS A 92 -21.34 -10.86 -17.07
C LYS A 92 -19.92 -10.88 -17.63
N TYR A 93 -19.21 -9.76 -17.51
CA TYR A 93 -17.86 -9.62 -18.04
C TYR A 93 -16.84 -10.46 -17.30
N LEU A 94 -16.95 -10.56 -15.97
CA LEU A 94 -16.06 -11.33 -15.11
C LEU A 94 -16.41 -12.84 -15.05
N SER A 95 -17.50 -13.25 -15.70
CA SER A 95 -17.95 -14.67 -15.67
C SER A 95 -16.94 -15.67 -16.26
N PRO A 96 -15.99 -15.33 -17.17
CA PRO A 96 -14.96 -16.25 -17.63
C PRO A 96 -13.84 -16.52 -16.61
N LEU A 97 -13.76 -15.75 -15.51
CA LEU A 97 -12.78 -16.01 -14.45
C LEU A 97 -13.05 -17.36 -13.78
N ARG A 98 -11.99 -18.10 -13.52
CA ARG A 98 -12.02 -19.34 -12.73
C ARG A 98 -11.85 -19.05 -11.24
N GLU A 99 -10.83 -18.26 -10.90
CA GLU A 99 -10.44 -17.92 -9.54
C GLU A 99 -10.22 -16.40 -9.39
N ALA A 100 -10.55 -15.87 -8.24
CA ALA A 100 -10.30 -14.50 -7.82
C ALA A 100 -9.43 -14.46 -6.57
N ILE A 101 -8.37 -13.67 -6.61
CA ILE A 101 -7.48 -13.39 -5.49
C ILE A 101 -7.81 -11.98 -4.99
N PHE A 102 -7.97 -11.85 -3.68
CA PHE A 102 -8.12 -10.56 -3.00
C PHE A 102 -6.92 -10.30 -2.11
N VAL A 103 -6.35 -9.10 -2.21
CA VAL A 103 -5.18 -8.75 -1.38
C VAL A 103 -5.56 -8.48 0.08
N SER A 104 -6.86 -8.39 0.38
CA SER A 104 -7.41 -8.18 1.72
C SER A 104 -8.92 -8.46 1.76
N GLU A 105 -9.47 -8.58 2.96
CA GLU A 105 -10.93 -8.64 3.15
C GLU A 105 -11.65 -7.37 2.66
N SER A 106 -11.02 -6.20 2.79
CA SER A 106 -11.59 -4.93 2.28
C SER A 106 -11.69 -4.93 0.76
N ALA A 107 -10.70 -5.48 0.04
CA ALA A 107 -10.75 -5.67 -1.40
C ALA A 107 -11.85 -6.70 -1.79
N GLN A 108 -11.97 -7.79 -1.03
CA GLN A 108 -13.02 -8.78 -1.22
C GLN A 108 -14.42 -8.17 -1.07
N LYS A 109 -14.69 -7.46 0.04
CA LYS A 109 -15.97 -6.78 0.27
C LYS A 109 -16.35 -5.84 -0.88
N THR A 110 -15.37 -5.14 -1.44
CA THR A 110 -15.58 -4.29 -2.62
C THR A 110 -16.01 -5.10 -3.83
N ALA A 111 -15.28 -6.19 -4.13
CA ALA A 111 -15.53 -7.02 -5.31
C ALA A 111 -16.82 -7.87 -5.21
N GLU A 112 -17.27 -8.23 -4.03
CA GLU A 112 -18.55 -8.96 -3.80
C GLU A 112 -19.76 -8.24 -4.41
N HIS A 113 -19.68 -6.93 -4.58
CA HIS A 113 -20.73 -6.18 -5.28
C HIS A 113 -20.90 -6.61 -6.74
N TYR A 114 -19.83 -7.03 -7.42
CA TYR A 114 -19.82 -7.28 -8.86
C TYR A 114 -19.20 -8.62 -9.28
N LEU A 115 -18.60 -9.38 -8.38
CA LEU A 115 -18.03 -10.69 -8.71
C LEU A 115 -19.15 -11.73 -8.96
N PRO A 116 -19.02 -12.58 -9.99
CA PRO A 116 -19.94 -13.72 -10.20
C PRO A 116 -19.78 -14.78 -9.11
N GLN A 117 -20.90 -15.40 -8.69
CA GLN A 117 -20.91 -16.40 -7.61
C GLN A 117 -20.15 -17.70 -7.93
N GLN A 118 -19.97 -18.03 -9.22
CA GLN A 118 -19.28 -19.25 -9.65
C GLN A 118 -17.75 -19.12 -9.63
N VAL A 119 -17.21 -17.91 -9.44
CA VAL A 119 -15.76 -17.68 -9.36
C VAL A 119 -15.25 -18.12 -8.00
N GLY A 120 -14.23 -18.97 -7.97
CA GLY A 120 -13.55 -19.34 -6.73
C GLY A 120 -12.91 -18.11 -6.07
N ILE A 121 -12.81 -18.10 -4.75
CA ILE A 121 -12.34 -16.95 -3.97
C ILE A 121 -11.18 -17.38 -3.07
N GLN A 122 -10.09 -16.59 -3.11
CA GLN A 122 -8.93 -16.75 -2.23
C GLN A 122 -8.45 -15.37 -1.75
N THR A 123 -8.13 -15.23 -0.47
CA THR A 123 -7.45 -14.03 0.05
C THR A 123 -5.98 -14.31 0.17
N ILE A 124 -5.16 -13.61 -0.62
CA ILE A 124 -3.70 -13.73 -0.64
C ILE A 124 -3.13 -12.31 -0.56
N PRO A 125 -2.30 -11.99 0.44
CA PRO A 125 -1.78 -10.63 0.64
C PRO A 125 -0.85 -10.20 -0.49
N ASN A 126 -0.57 -8.90 -0.58
CA ASN A 126 0.49 -8.41 -1.46
C ASN A 126 1.84 -8.93 -0.99
N GLY A 127 2.65 -9.43 -1.93
CA GLY A 127 4.02 -9.85 -1.67
C GLY A 127 4.99 -8.66 -1.60
N ILE A 128 6.00 -8.78 -0.76
CA ILE A 128 7.15 -7.89 -0.67
C ILE A 128 8.46 -8.67 -0.65
N GLU A 129 9.57 -8.05 -1.01
CA GLU A 129 10.90 -8.63 -0.88
C GLU A 129 11.45 -8.35 0.53
N CYS A 130 11.11 -9.18 1.52
CA CYS A 130 11.51 -8.97 2.91
C CYS A 130 13.02 -8.82 3.09
N ASP A 131 13.82 -9.62 2.39
CA ASP A 131 15.27 -9.58 2.48
C ASP A 131 15.86 -8.27 1.96
N PHE A 132 15.26 -7.67 0.94
CA PHE A 132 15.68 -6.36 0.42
C PHE A 132 15.58 -5.27 1.50
N TYR A 133 14.48 -5.21 2.23
CA TYR A 133 14.29 -4.25 3.32
C TYR A 133 15.17 -4.57 4.53
N ARG A 134 15.25 -5.82 4.91
CA ARG A 134 15.98 -6.30 6.09
C ARG A 134 17.50 -6.06 5.97
N ARG A 135 18.07 -6.25 4.78
CA ARG A 135 19.52 -6.12 4.53
C ARG A 135 19.96 -4.71 4.15
N ALA A 136 19.03 -3.79 3.97
CA ALA A 136 19.38 -2.42 3.63
C ALA A 136 20.22 -1.77 4.75
N GLU A 137 21.30 -1.13 4.36
CA GLU A 137 22.14 -0.37 5.31
C GLU A 137 21.46 0.96 5.64
N PRO A 138 21.33 1.32 6.93
CA PRO A 138 20.76 2.60 7.31
C PRO A 138 21.60 3.77 6.76
N ASN A 139 20.93 4.88 6.42
CA ASN A 139 21.65 6.12 6.09
C ASN A 139 22.07 6.82 7.39
N PRO A 140 23.39 7.03 7.62
CA PRO A 140 23.88 7.67 8.85
C PRO A 140 23.30 9.07 9.10
N GLN A 141 23.00 9.83 8.05
CA GLN A 141 22.43 11.19 8.17
C GLN A 141 20.97 11.18 8.65
N TRP A 142 20.25 10.11 8.38
CA TRP A 142 18.83 9.95 8.77
C TRP A 142 18.68 9.27 10.12
N ARG A 143 19.73 8.62 10.60
CA ARG A 143 19.68 7.84 11.83
C ARG A 143 19.58 8.75 13.05
N GLY A 144 18.58 8.49 13.89
CA GLY A 144 18.44 9.11 15.20
C GLY A 144 19.24 8.39 16.29
N ASN A 145 19.22 8.98 17.46
CA ASN A 145 19.74 8.42 18.71
C ASN A 145 18.70 8.57 19.82
N PRO A 146 18.93 8.03 21.03
CA PRO A 146 17.94 8.13 22.10
C PRO A 146 17.54 9.56 22.49
N GLU A 147 18.47 10.52 22.43
CA GLU A 147 18.20 11.92 22.77
C GLU A 147 17.54 12.68 21.60
N ALA A 148 17.75 12.22 20.36
CA ALA A 148 17.22 12.83 19.14
C ALA A 148 16.65 11.73 18.21
N PRO A 149 15.50 11.13 18.56
CA PRO A 149 14.90 10.08 17.75
C PRO A 149 14.44 10.63 16.40
N THR A 150 14.58 9.82 15.33
CA THR A 150 14.05 10.14 14.01
C THR A 150 12.75 9.40 13.76
N ILE A 151 11.68 10.14 13.53
CA ILE A 151 10.32 9.66 13.29
C ILE A 151 10.00 9.89 11.81
N GLY A 152 9.59 8.84 11.10
CA GLY A 152 9.40 8.91 9.66
C GLY A 152 7.95 8.90 9.21
N PHE A 153 7.68 9.63 8.13
CA PHE A 153 6.46 9.56 7.33
C PHE A 153 6.83 9.28 5.88
N LEU A 154 6.03 8.45 5.18
CA LEU A 154 6.19 8.20 3.76
C LEU A 154 4.83 8.26 3.06
N GLY A 155 4.69 9.22 2.13
CA GLY A 155 3.46 9.41 1.37
C GLY A 155 3.43 10.73 0.62
N ARG A 156 2.42 10.89 -0.26
CA ARG A 156 2.17 12.16 -0.94
C ARG A 156 1.44 13.11 0.01
N MET A 157 2.09 14.23 0.35
CA MET A 157 1.60 15.17 1.37
C MET A 157 0.33 15.91 0.92
N GLY A 158 0.15 16.14 -0.39
CA GLY A 158 -1.07 16.75 -0.95
C GLY A 158 -2.29 15.80 -1.03
N GLU A 159 -2.14 14.50 -0.75
CA GLU A 159 -3.26 13.57 -0.67
C GLU A 159 -3.77 13.47 0.78
N GLU A 160 -4.93 14.07 1.06
CA GLU A 160 -5.52 14.10 2.41
C GLU A 160 -5.58 12.71 3.07
N ARG A 161 -5.93 11.67 2.27
CA ARG A 161 -6.01 10.29 2.77
C ARG A 161 -4.68 9.71 3.26
N LYS A 162 -3.52 10.28 2.89
CA LYS A 162 -2.20 9.87 3.37
C LYS A 162 -1.91 10.39 4.78
N GLY A 163 -2.72 11.34 5.28
CA GLY A 163 -2.74 11.73 6.68
C GLY A 163 -1.55 12.59 7.11
N PHE A 164 -0.86 13.29 6.19
CA PHE A 164 0.26 14.14 6.58
C PHE A 164 -0.13 15.19 7.61
N THR A 165 -1.35 15.75 7.53
CA THR A 165 -1.88 16.69 8.54
C THR A 165 -1.93 16.08 9.94
N VAL A 166 -2.37 14.82 10.07
CA VAL A 166 -2.39 14.12 11.36
C VAL A 166 -0.96 13.92 11.88
N PHE A 167 -0.03 13.52 11.02
CA PHE A 167 1.38 13.39 11.36
C PHE A 167 1.99 14.71 11.84
N ALA A 168 1.77 15.80 11.11
CA ALA A 168 2.33 17.12 11.44
C ALA A 168 1.76 17.66 12.76
N GLN A 169 0.47 17.49 13.02
CA GLN A 169 -0.15 17.87 14.30
C GLN A 169 0.40 17.03 15.47
N ALA A 170 0.55 15.72 15.27
CA ALA A 170 1.16 14.84 16.28
C ALA A 170 2.64 15.21 16.53
N ALA A 171 3.39 15.52 15.47
CA ALA A 171 4.77 15.96 15.56
C ALA A 171 4.92 17.26 16.38
N LYS A 172 3.98 18.21 16.22
CA LYS A 172 3.96 19.45 17.02
C LYS A 172 3.81 19.13 18.52
N ILE A 173 2.90 18.23 18.89
CA ILE A 173 2.69 17.82 20.28
C ILE A 173 3.95 17.12 20.84
N VAL A 174 4.53 16.21 20.05
CA VAL A 174 5.76 15.50 20.45
C VAL A 174 6.93 16.46 20.60
N HIS A 175 7.06 17.48 19.75
CA HIS A 175 8.13 18.47 19.81
C HIS A 175 8.14 19.27 21.12
N GLU A 176 6.99 19.54 21.72
CA GLU A 176 6.89 20.23 22.99
C GLU A 176 7.58 19.45 24.14
N ALA A 177 7.48 18.13 24.14
CA ALA A 177 8.09 17.25 25.13
C ALA A 177 9.53 16.81 24.72
N PHE A 178 9.77 16.64 23.45
CA PHE A 178 11.03 16.14 22.86
C PHE A 178 11.55 17.10 21.76
N PRO A 179 12.10 18.27 22.13
CA PRO A 179 12.51 19.29 21.14
C PRO A 179 13.62 18.85 20.19
N SER A 180 14.35 17.79 20.53
CA SER A 180 15.40 17.21 19.68
C SER A 180 14.88 16.18 18.69
N ALA A 181 13.64 15.73 18.78
CA ALA A 181 13.05 14.77 17.85
C ALA A 181 13.08 15.33 16.42
N ARG A 182 13.42 14.47 15.45
CA ARG A 182 13.48 14.82 14.02
C ARG A 182 12.33 14.12 13.29
N PHE A 183 11.75 14.81 12.31
CA PHE A 183 10.63 14.31 11.51
C PHE A 183 11.08 14.20 10.05
N LEU A 184 11.34 12.98 9.60
CA LEU A 184 11.83 12.69 8.26
C LEU A 184 10.66 12.34 7.35
N VAL A 185 10.49 13.13 6.28
CA VAL A 185 9.31 13.05 5.39
C VAL A 185 9.75 12.67 3.98
N ALA A 186 9.36 11.49 3.53
CA ALA A 186 9.60 11.00 2.18
C ALA A 186 8.31 10.99 1.34
N GLY A 187 8.41 11.40 0.08
CA GLY A 187 7.31 11.45 -0.88
C GLY A 187 7.16 12.79 -1.57
N ASP A 188 6.21 12.86 -2.50
CA ASP A 188 5.93 14.07 -3.27
C ASP A 188 5.04 15.06 -2.49
N GLY A 189 5.04 16.33 -2.90
CA GLY A 189 4.14 17.36 -2.38
C GLY A 189 4.75 18.16 -1.22
N GLN A 190 6.05 18.45 -1.24
CA GLN A 190 6.71 19.27 -0.22
C GLN A 190 6.00 20.63 -0.01
N GLU A 191 5.58 21.31 -1.08
CA GLU A 191 4.83 22.56 -0.97
C GLU A 191 3.52 22.42 -0.16
N ASP A 192 2.84 21.30 -0.29
CA ASP A 192 1.63 21.00 0.49
C ASP A 192 1.98 20.67 1.94
N GLY A 193 3.13 20.01 2.14
CA GLY A 193 3.70 19.80 3.47
C GLY A 193 4.00 21.10 4.19
N GLU A 194 4.66 22.04 3.52
CA GLU A 194 4.98 23.39 4.05
C GLU A 194 3.68 24.17 4.39
N LYS A 195 2.67 24.15 3.49
CA LYS A 195 1.35 24.74 3.76
C LYS A 195 0.69 24.13 4.98
N THR A 196 0.85 22.81 5.17
CA THR A 196 0.32 22.13 6.35
C THR A 196 1.01 22.60 7.62
N LEU A 197 2.34 22.77 7.60
CA LEU A 197 3.09 23.32 8.73
C LEU A 197 2.66 24.77 9.04
N ASP A 198 2.36 25.59 8.02
CA ASP A 198 1.77 26.91 8.20
C ASP A 198 0.40 26.83 8.88
N ALA A 199 -0.47 25.97 8.38
CA ALA A 199 -1.85 25.84 8.88
C ALA A 199 -1.92 25.38 10.35
N ILE A 200 -1.00 24.51 10.79
CA ILE A 200 -0.93 24.08 12.21
C ILE A 200 -0.19 25.10 13.10
N GLY A 201 0.30 26.19 12.55
CA GLY A 201 1.07 27.20 13.28
C GLY A 201 2.40 26.66 13.82
N ALA A 202 3.15 25.95 12.98
CA ALA A 202 4.47 25.47 13.32
C ALA A 202 5.43 26.65 13.49
N ASP A 203 6.08 26.76 14.64
CA ASP A 203 7.12 27.74 14.88
C ASP A 203 8.45 27.36 14.19
N LYS A 204 9.43 28.25 14.29
CA LYS A 204 10.75 28.04 13.67
C LYS A 204 11.44 26.77 14.22
N GLY A 205 11.32 26.53 15.54
CA GLY A 205 11.96 25.37 16.19
C GLY A 205 11.42 24.04 15.64
N LEU A 206 10.11 23.90 15.52
CA LEU A 206 9.47 22.71 14.96
C LEU A 206 9.82 22.55 13.46
N ARG A 207 9.79 23.64 12.66
CA ARG A 207 10.12 23.57 11.22
C ARG A 207 11.54 23.08 10.95
N GLU A 208 12.52 23.49 11.76
CA GLU A 208 13.91 23.03 11.67
C GLU A 208 14.07 21.53 11.98
N ARG A 209 13.04 20.88 12.54
CA ARG A 209 13.02 19.44 12.81
C ARG A 209 12.40 18.61 11.69
N PHE A 210 11.71 19.24 10.73
CA PHE A 210 11.22 18.58 9.54
C PHE A 210 12.28 18.56 8.45
N GLU A 211 12.53 17.37 7.89
CA GLU A 211 13.42 17.16 6.76
C GLU A 211 12.65 16.48 5.64
N PHE A 212 12.41 17.22 4.55
CA PHE A 212 11.71 16.74 3.37
C PHE A 212 12.69 16.13 2.38
N LEU A 213 12.58 14.82 2.14
CA LEU A 213 13.48 14.07 1.25
C LEU A 213 13.00 14.07 -0.21
N GLY A 214 11.75 14.51 -0.46
CA GLY A 214 11.14 14.33 -1.77
C GLY A 214 10.91 12.85 -2.11
N ARG A 215 10.80 12.57 -3.41
CA ARG A 215 10.64 11.20 -3.88
C ARG A 215 11.94 10.41 -3.68
N VAL A 216 11.86 9.30 -2.98
CA VAL A 216 12.98 8.38 -2.75
C VAL A 216 12.95 7.19 -3.71
N SER A 217 14.11 6.65 -4.05
CA SER A 217 14.24 5.39 -4.77
C SER A 217 13.82 4.20 -3.89
N ASP A 218 13.57 3.03 -4.48
CA ASP A 218 13.26 1.82 -3.67
C ASP A 218 14.41 1.48 -2.72
N ALA A 219 15.66 1.64 -3.16
CA ALA A 219 16.83 1.43 -2.32
C ALA A 219 16.89 2.45 -1.16
N ASP A 220 16.60 3.73 -1.42
CA ASP A 220 16.57 4.75 -0.38
C ASP A 220 15.34 4.59 0.53
N LYS A 221 14.22 4.08 0.02
CA LYS A 221 13.05 3.72 0.84
C LYS A 221 13.39 2.64 1.87
N ALA A 222 14.11 1.60 1.47
CA ALA A 222 14.58 0.57 2.39
C ALA A 222 15.55 1.13 3.44
N ARG A 223 16.51 1.97 3.01
CA ARG A 223 17.42 2.68 3.91
C ARG A 223 16.71 3.64 4.85
N PHE A 224 15.66 4.32 4.35
CA PHE A 224 14.80 5.19 5.14
C PHE A 224 14.20 4.41 6.32
N TYR A 225 13.46 3.33 6.08
CA TYR A 225 12.89 2.53 7.17
C TYR A 225 13.97 2.03 8.15
N ARG A 226 15.13 1.58 7.65
CA ARG A 226 16.24 1.11 8.47
C ARG A 226 16.87 2.20 9.35
N SER A 227 16.68 3.46 9.03
CA SER A 227 17.28 4.61 9.73
C SER A 227 16.37 5.16 10.83
N LEU A 228 15.08 4.87 10.77
CA LEU A 228 14.09 5.44 11.68
C LEU A 228 14.12 4.80 13.07
N SER A 229 13.84 5.61 14.09
CA SER A 229 13.46 5.12 15.42
C SER A 229 12.06 4.52 15.43
N MET A 230 11.16 5.07 14.61
CA MET A 230 9.80 4.57 14.35
C MET A 230 9.24 5.15 13.04
N TYR A 231 8.40 4.40 12.37
CA TYR A 231 7.64 4.82 11.19
C TYR A 231 6.18 5.07 11.57
N VAL A 232 5.60 6.16 11.08
CA VAL A 232 4.19 6.51 11.30
C VAL A 232 3.43 6.43 9.99
N ALA A 233 2.37 5.64 10.00
CA ALA A 233 1.43 5.44 8.89
C ALA A 233 0.05 6.03 9.25
N PRO A 234 -0.16 7.36 9.09
CA PRO A 234 -1.33 8.06 9.58
C PRO A 234 -2.46 8.15 8.54
N GLN A 235 -2.53 7.21 7.61
CA GLN A 235 -3.55 7.21 6.56
C GLN A 235 -4.95 7.29 7.17
N THR A 236 -5.83 8.07 6.52
CA THR A 236 -7.18 8.35 7.04
C THR A 236 -8.27 7.55 6.34
N GLY A 237 -7.91 6.72 5.34
CA GLY A 237 -8.81 5.87 4.58
C GLY A 237 -8.27 5.50 3.20
N GLY A 238 -9.04 4.71 2.45
CA GLY A 238 -8.69 4.31 1.07
C GLY A 238 -7.47 3.40 0.95
N GLU A 239 -7.12 2.68 2.01
CA GLU A 239 -6.07 1.66 2.00
C GLU A 239 -6.71 0.27 1.93
N SER A 240 -6.25 -0.54 0.99
CA SER A 240 -6.76 -1.91 0.84
C SER A 240 -5.93 -2.94 1.59
N PHE A 241 -4.62 -2.73 1.69
CA PHE A 241 -3.69 -3.65 2.35
C PHE A 241 -2.77 -2.93 3.33
N GLY A 242 -2.01 -1.93 2.88
CA GLY A 242 -1.02 -1.25 3.71
C GLY A 242 0.40 -1.78 3.48
N ILE A 243 0.82 -1.86 2.21
CA ILE A 243 2.14 -2.36 1.82
C ILE A 243 3.29 -1.63 2.54
N VAL A 244 3.12 -0.34 2.84
CA VAL A 244 4.11 0.48 3.56
C VAL A 244 4.37 -0.02 4.99
N LEU A 245 3.36 -0.64 5.64
CA LEU A 245 3.53 -1.26 6.95
C LEU A 245 4.35 -2.54 6.82
N ALA A 246 4.02 -3.39 5.85
CA ALA A 246 4.75 -4.63 5.60
C ALA A 246 6.23 -4.35 5.28
N GLU A 247 6.52 -3.35 4.44
CA GLU A 247 7.87 -2.89 4.11
C GLU A 247 8.64 -2.39 5.36
N ALA A 248 8.01 -1.52 6.17
CA ALA A 248 8.61 -1.00 7.40
C ALA A 248 8.89 -2.12 8.42
N MET A 249 7.93 -3.04 8.60
CA MET A 249 8.10 -4.22 9.46
C MET A 249 9.22 -5.13 8.96
N ALA A 250 9.33 -5.37 7.66
CA ALA A 250 10.41 -6.16 7.07
C ALA A 250 11.79 -5.51 7.29
N ALA A 251 11.86 -4.17 7.27
CA ALA A 251 13.05 -3.43 7.62
C ALA A 251 13.38 -3.48 9.12
N GLY A 252 12.52 -4.05 9.96
CA GLY A 252 12.67 -4.02 11.42
C GLY A 252 12.40 -2.66 12.05
N CYS A 253 11.70 -1.76 11.35
CA CYS A 253 11.28 -0.48 11.87
C CYS A 253 10.03 -0.66 12.73
N PRO A 254 9.99 -0.15 13.99
CA PRO A 254 8.77 -0.10 14.77
C PRO A 254 7.71 0.75 14.05
N VAL A 255 6.48 0.28 13.99
CA VAL A 255 5.39 0.92 13.25
C VAL A 255 4.34 1.49 14.21
N ILE A 256 3.92 2.72 13.94
CA ILE A 256 2.71 3.34 14.48
C ILE A 256 1.74 3.52 13.31
N ALA A 257 0.50 3.06 13.42
CA ALA A 257 -0.46 3.13 12.32
C ALA A 257 -1.85 3.54 12.82
N SER A 258 -2.62 4.21 11.96
CA SER A 258 -4.05 4.42 12.22
C SER A 258 -4.79 3.07 12.27
N ASP A 259 -5.90 3.02 13.01
CA ASP A 259 -6.67 1.79 13.24
C ASP A 259 -7.65 1.45 12.09
N LEU A 260 -7.22 1.67 10.85
CA LEU A 260 -7.95 1.23 9.66
C LEU A 260 -8.05 -0.31 9.62
N ASP A 261 -9.16 -0.86 9.12
CA ASP A 261 -9.36 -2.31 9.02
C ASP A 261 -8.21 -3.02 8.29
N ALA A 262 -7.73 -2.43 7.17
CA ALA A 262 -6.58 -2.96 6.45
C ALA A 262 -5.30 -2.99 7.30
N PHE A 263 -5.07 -1.98 8.12
CA PHE A 263 -3.90 -1.89 8.99
C PHE A 263 -4.01 -2.81 10.21
N ARG A 264 -5.22 -2.95 10.78
CA ARG A 264 -5.49 -3.97 11.80
C ARG A 264 -5.16 -5.37 11.30
N ALA A 265 -5.63 -5.72 10.10
CA ALA A 265 -5.38 -7.03 9.49
C ALA A 265 -3.88 -7.28 9.26
N VAL A 266 -3.14 -6.32 8.69
CA VAL A 266 -1.69 -6.45 8.46
C VAL A 266 -0.93 -6.57 9.77
N THR A 267 -1.33 -5.86 10.82
CA THR A 267 -0.62 -5.82 12.12
C THR A 267 -1.14 -6.82 13.13
N GLU A 268 -2.05 -7.74 12.74
CA GLU A 268 -2.70 -8.69 13.65
C GLU A 268 -3.30 -7.98 14.86
N GLU A 269 -4.25 -7.07 14.59
CA GLU A 269 -4.95 -6.27 15.59
C GLU A 269 -4.02 -5.46 16.52
N GLY A 270 -2.86 -5.02 15.97
CA GLY A 270 -1.88 -4.22 16.72
C GLY A 270 -0.86 -5.03 17.51
N SER A 271 -0.79 -6.36 17.33
CA SER A 271 0.23 -7.18 17.98
C SER A 271 1.65 -6.88 17.46
N SER A 272 1.77 -6.42 16.21
CA SER A 272 3.03 -6.10 15.53
C SER A 272 3.24 -4.60 15.21
N ALA A 273 2.32 -3.73 15.65
CA ALA A 273 2.43 -2.27 15.53
C ALA A 273 1.64 -1.57 16.64
N ALA A 274 1.95 -0.32 16.94
CA ALA A 274 1.13 0.50 17.84
C ALA A 274 0.01 1.17 17.05
N LEU A 275 -1.24 0.78 17.29
CA LEU A 275 -2.40 1.40 16.64
C LEU A 275 -2.86 2.65 17.40
N PHE A 276 -3.30 3.67 16.67
CA PHE A 276 -3.94 4.87 17.20
C PHE A 276 -5.28 5.11 16.49
N VAL A 277 -6.18 5.82 17.16
CA VAL A 277 -7.52 6.15 16.65
C VAL A 277 -7.39 6.98 15.38
N ASN A 278 -8.02 6.51 14.30
CA ASN A 278 -7.93 7.16 12.99
C ASN A 278 -8.30 8.66 13.08
N ARG A 279 -7.49 9.50 12.44
CA ARG A 279 -7.60 10.97 12.42
C ARG A 279 -7.35 11.67 13.77
N ASP A 280 -6.99 10.95 14.83
CA ASP A 280 -6.68 11.53 16.12
C ASP A 280 -5.17 11.80 16.27
N ALA A 281 -4.78 13.06 16.07
CA ALA A 281 -3.39 13.50 16.22
C ALA A 281 -2.88 13.42 17.67
N ASN A 282 -3.76 13.56 18.68
CA ASN A 282 -3.37 13.44 20.08
C ASN A 282 -3.04 11.99 20.42
N ASP A 283 -3.87 11.02 19.96
CA ASP A 283 -3.59 9.61 20.16
C ASP A 283 -2.35 9.16 19.39
N CYS A 284 -2.15 9.68 18.16
CA CYS A 284 -0.92 9.46 17.38
C CYS A 284 0.32 9.98 18.15
N ALA A 285 0.27 11.19 18.68
CA ALA A 285 1.36 11.78 19.48
C ALA A 285 1.62 10.97 20.75
N ARG A 286 0.57 10.51 21.43
CA ARG A 286 0.68 9.63 22.59
C ARG A 286 1.43 8.35 22.27
N ARG A 287 1.12 7.69 21.13
CA ARG A 287 1.85 6.49 20.69
C ARG A 287 3.31 6.79 20.34
N MET A 288 3.59 7.92 19.71
CA MET A 288 4.96 8.34 19.46
C MET A 288 5.73 8.52 20.76
N THR A 289 5.16 9.22 21.73
CA THR A 289 5.73 9.46 23.07
C THR A 289 6.01 8.15 23.81
N GLU A 290 5.01 7.24 23.86
CA GLU A 290 5.16 5.92 24.48
C GLU A 290 6.36 5.17 23.90
N LEU A 291 6.57 5.21 22.56
CA LEU A 291 7.70 4.52 21.93
C LEU A 291 9.02 5.27 22.06
N ILE A 292 9.03 6.58 22.31
CA ILE A 292 10.26 7.32 22.66
C ILE A 292 10.72 6.92 24.05
N GLU A 293 9.79 6.90 25.02
CA GLU A 293 10.06 6.67 26.43
C GLU A 293 10.31 5.20 26.79
N ASP A 294 9.79 4.25 25.98
CA ASP A 294 9.93 2.80 26.24
C ASP A 294 10.71 2.10 25.10
N PRO A 295 12.06 2.09 25.16
CA PRO A 295 12.89 1.36 24.19
C PRO A 295 12.61 -0.15 24.15
N ALA A 296 12.20 -0.76 25.28
CA ALA A 296 11.91 -2.19 25.32
C ALA A 296 10.65 -2.52 24.50
N ARG A 297 9.57 -1.72 24.66
CA ARG A 297 8.36 -1.84 23.86
C ARG A 297 8.65 -1.59 22.38
N ARG A 298 9.46 -0.57 22.06
CA ARG A 298 9.89 -0.28 20.68
C ARG A 298 10.61 -1.47 20.06
N GLN A 299 11.53 -2.10 20.79
CA GLN A 299 12.24 -3.30 20.33
C GLN A 299 11.30 -4.49 20.18
N SER A 300 10.35 -4.69 21.10
CA SER A 300 9.34 -5.76 21.01
C SER A 300 8.48 -5.62 19.75
N LEU A 301 8.01 -4.42 19.43
CA LEU A 301 7.24 -4.16 18.20
C LEU A 301 8.08 -4.36 16.93
N SER A 302 9.36 -3.96 16.93
CA SER A 302 10.29 -4.22 15.85
C SER A 302 10.43 -5.73 15.56
N GLN A 303 10.59 -6.53 16.62
CA GLN A 303 10.71 -7.99 16.50
C GLN A 303 9.40 -8.63 16.02
N ALA A 304 8.28 -8.26 16.62
CA ALA A 304 6.96 -8.75 16.22
C ALA A 304 6.66 -8.41 14.75
N GLY A 305 6.91 -7.17 14.33
CA GLY A 305 6.77 -6.73 12.94
C GLY A 305 7.66 -7.52 11.99
N SER A 306 8.92 -7.74 12.34
CA SER A 306 9.85 -8.53 11.52
C SER A 306 9.43 -10.00 11.37
N ILE A 307 8.79 -10.58 12.38
CA ILE A 307 8.21 -11.92 12.29
C ILE A 307 6.98 -11.91 11.39
N ARG A 308 6.08 -10.96 11.63
CA ARG A 308 4.83 -10.82 10.87
C ARG A 308 5.08 -10.59 9.39
N SER A 309 6.07 -9.75 9.03
CA SER A 309 6.37 -9.44 7.63
C SER A 309 6.74 -10.66 6.78
N ARG A 310 7.21 -11.76 7.38
CA ARG A 310 7.56 -12.99 6.65
C ARG A 310 6.35 -13.64 5.96
N SER A 311 5.15 -13.45 6.50
CA SER A 311 3.93 -13.94 5.83
C SER A 311 3.58 -13.15 4.57
N PHE A 312 4.25 -12.03 4.35
CA PHE A 312 4.13 -11.21 3.14
C PHE A 312 5.34 -11.36 2.21
N ASP A 313 6.30 -12.24 2.52
CA ASP A 313 7.44 -12.49 1.63
C ASP A 313 6.98 -13.13 0.32
N TRP A 314 7.56 -12.70 -0.80
CA TRP A 314 7.23 -13.26 -2.11
C TRP A 314 7.40 -14.78 -2.17
N ASN A 315 8.36 -15.36 -1.44
CA ASN A 315 8.54 -16.81 -1.41
C ASN A 315 7.32 -17.53 -0.79
N THR A 316 6.64 -16.89 0.17
CA THR A 316 5.40 -17.43 0.77
C THR A 316 4.22 -17.16 -0.15
N VAL A 317 4.06 -15.91 -0.60
CA VAL A 317 2.91 -15.47 -1.39
C VAL A 317 2.84 -16.17 -2.75
N VAL A 318 3.97 -16.44 -3.40
CA VAL A 318 3.98 -17.10 -4.72
C VAL A 318 3.48 -18.54 -4.63
N ASP A 319 3.77 -19.26 -3.54
CA ASP A 319 3.28 -20.64 -3.38
C ASP A 319 1.75 -20.67 -3.29
N GLU A 320 1.14 -19.72 -2.55
CA GLU A 320 -0.32 -19.58 -2.48
C GLU A 320 -0.93 -19.22 -3.85
N VAL A 321 -0.29 -18.35 -4.63
CA VAL A 321 -0.73 -17.99 -5.99
C VAL A 321 -0.64 -19.20 -6.93
N LEU A 322 0.43 -20.01 -6.83
CA LEU A 322 0.59 -21.23 -7.64
C LEU A 322 -0.50 -22.28 -7.32
N GLU A 323 -0.94 -22.38 -6.06
CA GLU A 323 -2.08 -23.23 -5.70
C GLU A 323 -3.38 -22.77 -6.37
N VAL A 324 -3.59 -21.45 -6.46
CA VAL A 324 -4.75 -20.89 -7.19
C VAL A 324 -4.66 -21.21 -8.68
N TYR A 325 -3.46 -21.13 -9.27
CA TYR A 325 -3.27 -21.53 -10.68
C TYR A 325 -3.59 -23.01 -10.90
N ALA A 326 -3.15 -23.90 -10.00
CA ALA A 326 -3.45 -25.32 -10.10
C ALA A 326 -4.96 -25.59 -10.03
N LYS A 327 -5.71 -24.88 -9.17
CA LYS A 327 -7.18 -24.97 -9.10
C LYS A 327 -7.83 -24.46 -10.40
N ALA A 328 -7.34 -23.37 -10.97
CA ALA A 328 -7.90 -22.82 -12.20
C ALA A 328 -7.65 -23.68 -13.44
N LEU A 329 -6.62 -24.53 -13.42
CA LEU A 329 -6.28 -25.47 -14.51
C LEU A 329 -6.98 -26.83 -14.38
N SER A 330 -7.50 -27.18 -13.21
CA SER A 330 -8.29 -28.40 -12.98
C SER A 330 -9.73 -28.27 -13.49
#